data_cb0c2d6ba171c05eddb52c371969864d
#
_entry.id   cb0c2d6ba171c05eddb52c371969864d
#
_cell.length_a   1.000
_cell.length_b   1.000
_cell.length_c   1.000
_cell.angle_alpha   90.00
_cell.angle_beta   90.00
_cell.angle_gamma   90.00
#
_symmetry.space_group_name_H-M   'P 1'
#
loop_
_entity.id
_entity.type
_entity.pdbx_description
1 polymer ?
#
loop_
_entity_poly.entity_id
_entity_poly.type
_entity_poly.pdbx_seq_one_letter_code
_entity_poly.pdbx_strand_id
1 'polypeptide(L)'
;PNQWGPTNWPPAALIHNDIKDGNSYVCVNGEGTVIGTFFFIQGEDIEPTYRQISDGSWIEDSPYGVIHRLAGDGSEKGIGTFCINWAFRQCGHLRIDTHGDNKVMQKIAGKLGFVHCGTIYVEKDYYPRLAFEKIGTV
;
A
#
# COMPACT_ATOMS: atom_id res chain seq x y z
N PRO A 1 -20.52 15.50 1.22
CA PRO A 1 -19.72 15.99 0.53
C PRO A 1 -18.51 15.38 -0.03
N ASN A 2 -17.83 16.12 -0.73
CA ASN A 2 -16.77 15.64 -1.49
C ASN A 2 -15.47 16.05 -0.89
N GLN A 3 -15.30 15.67 0.33
CA GLN A 3 -14.05 15.94 1.00
C GLN A 3 -12.90 15.23 0.33
N TRP A 4 -13.24 14.24 -0.50
CA TRP A 4 -12.25 13.51 -1.25
C TRP A 4 -12.14 14.03 -2.65
N GLY A 5 -12.38 15.31 -2.83
CA GLY A 5 -12.28 15.92 -4.12
C GLY A 5 -10.92 15.69 -4.73
N PRO A 6 -10.80 15.89 -6.02
CA PRO A 6 -9.60 15.50 -6.73
C PRO A 6 -8.32 16.12 -6.25
N THR A 7 -8.38 17.26 -5.61
CA THR A 7 -7.18 17.96 -5.25
C THR A 7 -6.83 17.90 -3.77
N ASN A 8 -7.82 17.61 -2.92
CA ASN A 8 -7.62 17.72 -1.48
C ASN A 8 -8.02 16.50 -0.72
N TRP A 9 -7.73 15.37 -1.25
CA TRP A 9 -8.28 14.17 -0.70
C TRP A 9 -7.29 13.37 0.13
N PRO A 10 -7.61 13.11 1.41
CA PRO A 10 -8.57 13.83 2.25
C PRO A 10 -8.00 15.17 2.64
N PRO A 11 -8.83 16.22 2.65
CA PRO A 11 -8.29 17.58 2.76
C PRO A 11 -7.43 17.84 3.98
N ALA A 12 -7.70 17.15 5.03
CA ALA A 12 -6.99 17.41 6.28
C ALA A 12 -6.20 16.22 6.79
N ALA A 13 -5.96 15.22 5.94
CA ALA A 13 -5.20 14.06 6.38
C ALA A 13 -3.70 14.27 6.18
N LEU A 14 -2.94 13.83 7.13
CA LEU A 14 -1.49 13.89 7.09
C LEU A 14 -0.93 12.52 7.43
N ILE A 15 0.26 12.24 6.92
CA ILE A 15 0.96 11.02 7.27
C ILE A 15 2.08 11.36 8.25
N HIS A 16 2.09 10.66 9.36
CA HIS A 16 3.13 10.80 10.36
C HIS A 16 3.87 9.49 10.54
N ASN A 17 5.18 9.57 10.61
CA ASN A 17 6.00 8.40 10.88
C ASN A 17 5.87 8.05 12.36
N ASP A 18 5.70 6.76 12.65
CA ASP A 18 5.70 6.28 14.02
C ASP A 18 7.15 6.30 14.51
N ILE A 19 7.41 7.12 15.48
CA ILE A 19 8.75 7.33 16.02
C ILE A 19 9.36 6.04 16.54
N LYS A 20 8.54 5.18 17.11
CA LYS A 20 9.02 3.97 17.76
C LYS A 20 9.70 3.01 16.81
N ASP A 21 9.07 2.76 15.67
CA ASP A 21 9.57 1.77 14.72
C ASP A 21 10.32 2.36 13.54
N GLY A 22 10.07 3.60 13.22
CA GLY A 22 10.66 4.22 12.04
C GLY A 22 10.03 3.81 10.72
N ASN A 23 9.30 2.70 10.68
CA ASN A 23 8.66 2.20 9.47
C ASN A 23 7.15 2.13 9.58
N SER A 24 6.61 2.40 10.74
CA SER A 24 5.17 2.45 10.95
C SER A 24 4.69 3.88 10.81
N TYR A 25 3.55 4.04 10.16
CA TYR A 25 3.00 5.35 9.86
C TYR A 25 1.55 5.41 10.26
N VAL A 26 1.08 6.59 10.59
CA VAL A 26 -0.32 6.83 10.88
C VAL A 26 -0.85 7.90 9.95
N CYS A 27 -2.11 7.74 9.57
CA CYS A 27 -2.85 8.75 8.83
C CYS A 27 -3.72 9.49 9.84
N VAL A 28 -3.59 10.81 9.87
CA VAL A 28 -4.26 11.64 10.87
C VAL A 28 -5.17 12.62 10.15
N ASN A 29 -6.38 12.80 10.67
CA ASN A 29 -7.31 13.75 10.09
C ASN A 29 -7.01 15.18 10.58
N GLY A 30 -7.81 16.14 10.13
CA GLY A 30 -7.59 17.55 10.47
C GLY A 30 -7.78 17.88 11.94
N GLU A 31 -8.37 16.97 12.70
CA GLU A 31 -8.57 17.15 14.14
C GLU A 31 -7.50 16.46 14.97
N GLY A 32 -6.51 15.88 14.32
CA GLY A 32 -5.44 15.18 15.02
C GLY A 32 -5.77 13.75 15.40
N THR A 33 -6.88 13.21 14.92
CA THR A 33 -7.29 11.84 15.25
C THR A 33 -6.64 10.87 14.27
N VAL A 34 -6.07 9.78 14.79
CA VAL A 34 -5.51 8.73 13.96
C VAL A 34 -6.65 7.95 13.34
N ILE A 35 -6.71 7.94 12.02
CA ILE A 35 -7.78 7.27 11.27
C ILE A 35 -7.27 6.11 10.42
N GLY A 36 -5.98 5.90 10.37
CA GLY A 36 -5.41 4.79 9.63
C GLY A 36 -3.97 4.54 10.05
N THR A 37 -3.50 3.33 9.78
CA THR A 37 -2.11 2.95 10.07
C THR A 37 -1.60 2.05 8.96
N PHE A 38 -0.30 2.03 8.76
CA PHE A 38 0.34 1.11 7.82
C PHE A 38 1.83 1.03 8.10
N PHE A 39 2.45 0.01 7.51
CA PHE A 39 3.89 -0.20 7.56
C PHE A 39 4.44 0.07 6.15
N PHE A 40 5.56 0.77 6.05
CA PHE A 40 6.15 1.07 4.75
C PHE A 40 7.67 1.05 4.85
N ILE A 41 8.30 0.32 3.94
CA ILE A 41 9.76 0.31 3.81
C ILE A 41 10.10 0.37 2.32
N GLN A 42 11.33 0.76 2.02
CA GLN A 42 11.81 0.75 0.64
C GLN A 42 13.29 0.42 0.60
N GLY A 43 13.71 -0.20 -0.49
CA GLY A 43 15.09 -0.62 -0.67
C GLY A 43 15.20 -1.76 -1.66
N GLU A 44 16.36 -2.39 -1.73
CA GLU A 44 16.59 -3.54 -2.61
C GLU A 44 16.25 -4.82 -1.86
N ASP A 45 15.47 -5.68 -2.51
CA ASP A 45 15.19 -7.04 -2.00
C ASP A 45 14.78 -7.03 -0.53
N ILE A 46 13.89 -6.12 -0.19
CA ILE A 46 13.50 -5.89 1.21
C ILE A 46 12.41 -6.81 1.73
N GLU A 47 11.76 -7.56 0.84
CA GLU A 47 10.66 -8.44 1.23
C GLU A 47 10.95 -9.87 0.76
N PRO A 48 11.46 -10.74 1.64
CA PRO A 48 11.83 -12.11 1.24
C PRO A 48 10.73 -12.89 0.56
N THR A 49 9.47 -12.69 0.93
CA THR A 49 8.36 -13.43 0.33
C THR A 49 8.12 -13.04 -1.12
N TYR A 50 8.68 -11.93 -1.57
CA TYR A 50 8.54 -11.48 -2.95
C TYR A 50 9.60 -12.06 -3.89
N ARG A 51 10.56 -12.79 -3.33
CA ARG A 51 11.63 -13.41 -4.16
C ARG A 51 11.10 -14.51 -5.05
N GLN A 52 10.03 -15.17 -4.63
CA GLN A 52 9.43 -16.22 -5.44
C GLN A 52 8.00 -15.84 -5.78
N ILE A 53 7.74 -15.64 -7.05
CA ILE A 53 6.42 -15.30 -7.52
C ILE A 53 6.00 -16.36 -8.54
N SER A 54 4.76 -16.86 -8.41
CA SER A 54 4.21 -17.90 -9.28
C SER A 54 3.15 -17.28 -10.19
N ASP A 55 2.84 -17.98 -11.27
CA ASP A 55 1.77 -17.58 -12.20
C ASP A 55 1.99 -16.21 -12.82
N GLY A 56 3.25 -15.83 -12.94
CA GLY A 56 3.61 -14.54 -13.51
C GLY A 56 4.99 -14.13 -13.04
N SER A 57 5.27 -12.85 -13.11
CA SER A 57 6.54 -12.30 -12.68
C SER A 57 6.42 -10.82 -12.38
N TRP A 58 7.32 -10.33 -11.53
CA TRP A 58 7.42 -8.90 -11.31
C TRP A 58 7.84 -8.20 -12.61
N ILE A 59 7.41 -6.96 -12.78
CA ILE A 59 7.68 -6.22 -14.01
C ILE A 59 9.11 -5.70 -14.03
N GLU A 60 9.57 -5.20 -12.92
CA GLU A 60 10.87 -4.55 -12.88
C GLU A 60 11.71 -5.02 -11.69
N ASP A 61 13.00 -5.26 -11.97
CA ASP A 61 13.95 -5.67 -10.96
C ASP A 61 14.79 -4.46 -10.55
N SER A 62 14.25 -3.66 -9.67
CA SER A 62 14.91 -2.47 -9.15
C SER A 62 14.42 -2.24 -7.71
N PRO A 63 15.04 -1.34 -6.97
CA PRO A 63 14.59 -1.05 -5.61
C PRO A 63 13.11 -0.69 -5.59
N TYR A 64 12.40 -1.13 -4.59
CA TYR A 64 10.96 -0.94 -4.50
C TYR A 64 10.52 -0.65 -3.07
N GLY A 65 9.32 -0.12 -2.94
CA GLY A 65 8.68 0.06 -1.65
C GLY A 65 7.64 -1.02 -1.43
N VAL A 66 7.36 -1.30 -0.17
CA VAL A 66 6.32 -2.24 0.22
C VAL A 66 5.47 -1.61 1.29
N ILE A 67 4.17 -1.69 1.14
CA ILE A 67 3.23 -1.24 2.15
C ILE A 67 2.49 -2.46 2.69
N HIS A 68 2.46 -2.60 4.01
CA HIS A 68 1.84 -3.72 4.70
C HIS A 68 0.90 -3.24 5.78
N ARG A 69 0.00 -4.12 6.18
CA ARG A 69 -0.86 -3.89 7.34
C ARG A 69 -1.61 -2.57 7.27
N LEU A 70 -2.06 -2.23 6.08
CA LEU A 70 -2.84 -1.03 5.86
C LEU A 70 -4.23 -1.21 6.43
N ALA A 71 -4.60 -0.35 7.36
CA ALA A 71 -5.90 -0.41 8.00
C ALA A 71 -6.43 0.98 8.26
N GLY A 72 -7.66 1.21 7.88
CA GLY A 72 -8.38 2.44 8.22
C GLY A 72 -9.43 2.13 9.26
N ASP A 73 -9.86 3.13 9.99
CA ASP A 73 -10.87 2.96 11.04
C ASP A 73 -12.30 3.07 10.53
N GLY A 74 -12.47 3.30 9.23
CA GLY A 74 -13.81 3.39 8.64
C GLY A 74 -14.48 4.74 8.80
N SER A 75 -13.86 5.68 9.49
CA SER A 75 -14.47 6.98 9.73
C SER A 75 -14.62 7.82 8.46
N GLU A 76 -13.75 7.59 7.51
CA GLU A 76 -13.75 8.32 6.23
C GLU A 76 -13.46 7.37 5.10
N LYS A 77 -13.96 7.68 3.92
CA LYS A 77 -13.67 6.86 2.75
C LYS A 77 -12.31 7.20 2.21
N GLY A 78 -11.69 6.21 1.59
CA GLY A 78 -10.49 6.45 0.82
C GLY A 78 -9.20 6.57 1.60
N ILE A 79 -9.19 6.19 2.87
CA ILE A 79 -7.97 6.22 3.69
C ILE A 79 -6.90 5.34 3.05
N GLY A 80 -7.29 4.14 2.60
CA GLY A 80 -6.36 3.23 1.94
C GLY A 80 -5.73 3.82 0.69
N THR A 81 -6.55 4.43 -0.15
CA THR A 81 -6.07 5.07 -1.36
C THR A 81 -5.09 6.21 -1.05
N PHE A 82 -5.41 6.99 -0.03
CA PHE A 82 -4.54 8.10 0.39
C PHE A 82 -3.16 7.57 0.83
N CYS A 83 -3.15 6.54 1.64
CA CYS A 83 -1.91 5.95 2.16
C CYS A 83 -1.08 5.30 1.05
N ILE A 84 -1.72 4.57 0.15
CA ILE A 84 -1.02 3.93 -0.96
C ILE A 84 -0.42 4.98 -1.90
N ASN A 85 -1.16 6.03 -2.21
CA ASN A 85 -0.64 7.10 -3.06
C ASN A 85 0.54 7.80 -2.40
N TRP A 86 0.47 8.02 -1.10
CA TRP A 86 1.60 8.59 -0.38
C TRP A 86 2.83 7.70 -0.49
N ALA A 87 2.66 6.39 -0.24
CA ALA A 87 3.76 5.44 -0.32
C ALA A 87 4.37 5.41 -1.73
N PHE A 88 3.53 5.40 -2.74
CA PHE A 88 4.01 5.40 -4.12
C PHE A 88 4.84 6.64 -4.42
N ARG A 89 4.42 7.79 -3.92
CA ARG A 89 5.19 9.03 -4.14
C ARG A 89 6.56 9.01 -3.47
N GLN A 90 6.74 8.18 -2.44
CA GLN A 90 8.02 8.08 -1.78
C GLN A 90 9.04 7.26 -2.58
N CYS A 91 8.58 6.33 -3.38
CA CYS A 91 9.47 5.35 -4.01
C CYS A 91 9.35 5.23 -5.53
N GLY A 92 8.21 5.56 -6.11
CA GLY A 92 8.02 5.42 -7.56
C GLY A 92 7.97 3.99 -8.08
N HIS A 93 8.15 3.01 -7.22
CA HIS A 93 8.07 1.59 -7.56
C HIS A 93 7.55 0.89 -6.31
N LEU A 94 6.28 0.57 -6.30
CA LEU A 94 5.61 0.03 -5.11
C LEU A 94 5.02 -1.34 -5.40
N ARG A 95 5.24 -2.26 -4.47
CA ARG A 95 4.67 -3.61 -4.53
C ARG A 95 3.77 -3.82 -3.33
N ILE A 96 2.65 -4.47 -3.58
CA ILE A 96 1.70 -4.83 -2.52
C ILE A 96 1.21 -6.25 -2.74
N ASP A 97 0.74 -6.88 -1.69
CA ASP A 97 0.08 -8.17 -1.80
C ASP A 97 -1.21 -8.15 -1.00
N THR A 98 -2.15 -9.00 -1.38
CA THR A 98 -3.43 -9.06 -0.69
C THR A 98 -4.04 -10.45 -0.84
N HIS A 99 -4.84 -10.86 0.14
CA HIS A 99 -5.59 -12.10 0.06
C HIS A 99 -6.60 -12.05 -1.08
N GLY A 100 -6.85 -13.22 -1.66
CA GLY A 100 -7.84 -13.32 -2.72
C GLY A 100 -9.25 -12.94 -2.26
N ASP A 101 -9.51 -12.99 -0.96
CA ASP A 101 -10.81 -12.61 -0.42
C ASP A 101 -10.96 -11.12 -0.21
N ASN A 102 -9.86 -10.37 -0.23
CA ASN A 102 -9.91 -8.94 0.00
C ASN A 102 -10.23 -8.20 -1.28
N LYS A 103 -11.52 -8.19 -1.64
CA LYS A 103 -11.95 -7.57 -2.89
C LYS A 103 -11.81 -6.06 -2.87
N VAL A 104 -11.90 -5.46 -1.70
CA VAL A 104 -11.75 -4.01 -1.56
C VAL A 104 -10.33 -3.60 -1.96
N MET A 105 -9.33 -4.28 -1.44
CA MET A 105 -7.95 -3.96 -1.76
C MET A 105 -7.62 -4.23 -3.23
N GLN A 106 -8.14 -5.32 -3.79
CA GLN A 106 -7.95 -5.62 -5.21
C GLN A 106 -8.53 -4.52 -6.08
N LYS A 107 -9.69 -4.02 -5.71
CA LYS A 107 -10.34 -2.95 -6.44
C LYS A 107 -9.53 -1.64 -6.35
N ILE A 108 -9.03 -1.34 -5.18
CA ILE A 108 -8.19 -0.16 -4.98
C ILE A 108 -6.92 -0.27 -5.84
N ALA A 109 -6.26 -1.41 -5.79
CA ALA A 109 -5.04 -1.63 -6.57
C ALA A 109 -5.29 -1.42 -8.06
N GLY A 110 -6.36 -2.01 -8.58
CA GLY A 110 -6.72 -1.84 -9.99
C GLY A 110 -7.01 -0.40 -10.34
N LYS A 111 -7.74 0.29 -9.47
CA LYS A 111 -8.10 1.67 -9.71
C LYS A 111 -6.90 2.61 -9.70
N LEU A 112 -5.90 2.30 -8.90
CA LEU A 112 -4.70 3.11 -8.80
C LEU A 112 -3.63 2.76 -9.83
N GLY A 113 -3.92 1.82 -10.71
CA GLY A 113 -3.00 1.50 -11.80
C GLY A 113 -1.97 0.43 -11.49
N PHE A 114 -2.18 -0.35 -10.45
CA PHE A 114 -1.31 -1.48 -10.17
C PHE A 114 -1.60 -2.61 -11.14
N VAL A 115 -0.56 -3.36 -11.49
CA VAL A 115 -0.68 -4.51 -12.37
C VAL A 115 -0.61 -5.77 -11.51
N HIS A 116 -1.53 -6.70 -11.74
CA HIS A 116 -1.50 -7.99 -11.07
C HIS A 116 -0.38 -8.82 -11.70
N CYS A 117 0.66 -9.09 -10.93
CA CYS A 117 1.87 -9.72 -11.45
C CYS A 117 1.92 -11.23 -11.25
N GLY A 118 1.21 -11.75 -10.28
CA GLY A 118 1.25 -13.18 -9.99
C GLY A 118 0.80 -13.48 -8.58
N THR A 119 1.31 -14.58 -8.04
CA THR A 119 0.92 -15.10 -6.74
C THR A 119 2.16 -15.28 -5.88
N ILE A 120 2.06 -14.89 -4.61
CA ILE A 120 3.12 -15.15 -3.63
C ILE A 120 2.53 -15.89 -2.44
N TYR A 121 3.40 -16.47 -1.63
CA TYR A 121 3.00 -17.19 -0.43
C TYR A 121 3.78 -16.63 0.75
N VAL A 122 3.06 -16.27 1.80
CA VAL A 122 3.67 -15.78 3.02
C VAL A 122 4.00 -16.97 3.91
N GLU A 123 5.19 -16.95 4.49
CA GLU A 123 5.73 -18.09 5.21
C GLU A 123 4.81 -18.74 6.23
N LYS A 124 4.08 -17.95 6.99
CA LYS A 124 3.21 -18.48 8.03
C LYS A 124 1.77 -18.70 7.59
N ASP A 125 1.51 -18.44 6.33
CA ASP A 125 0.16 -18.47 5.81
C ASP A 125 0.24 -19.24 4.50
N TYR A 126 -0.38 -20.40 4.47
CA TYR A 126 -0.32 -21.23 3.28
C TYR A 126 -1.27 -20.79 2.18
N TYR A 127 -2.02 -19.72 2.42
CA TYR A 127 -2.94 -19.22 1.41
C TYR A 127 -2.21 -18.31 0.44
N PRO A 128 -2.52 -18.44 -0.86
CA PRO A 128 -1.89 -17.57 -1.84
C PRO A 128 -2.35 -16.13 -1.69
N ARG A 129 -1.46 -15.22 -2.03
CA ARG A 129 -1.78 -13.81 -2.06
C ARG A 129 -1.52 -13.27 -3.45
N LEU A 130 -2.37 -12.35 -3.88
CA LEU A 130 -2.21 -11.71 -5.17
C LEU A 130 -1.16 -10.63 -5.05
N ALA A 131 -0.21 -10.64 -5.97
CA ALA A 131 0.91 -9.70 -5.98
C ALA A 131 0.68 -8.63 -7.03
N PHE A 132 0.82 -7.38 -6.63
CA PHE A 132 0.60 -6.23 -7.51
C PHE A 132 1.80 -5.31 -7.50
N GLU A 133 2.01 -4.63 -8.62
CA GLU A 133 3.14 -3.71 -8.74
C GLU A 133 2.75 -2.48 -9.53
N LYS A 134 3.24 -1.32 -9.10
CA LYS A 134 3.06 -0.08 -9.82
C LYS A 134 4.40 0.62 -9.96
N ILE A 135 4.72 1.03 -11.18
CA ILE A 135 5.96 1.71 -11.51
C ILE A 135 5.59 2.99 -12.24
N GLY A 136 6.33 4.04 -11.99
CA GLY A 136 6.10 5.25 -12.75
C GLY A 136 6.73 6.47 -12.15
N THR A 137 6.42 7.61 -12.78
CA THR A 137 6.91 8.89 -12.32
C THR A 137 6.06 9.34 -11.14
N VAL A 138 6.71 9.91 -10.18
CA VAL A 138 6.02 10.37 -8.99
C VAL A 138 5.64 11.84 -9.12
#